data_fd112c94e003a162abcb16931f24b36b
#
_entry.id   fd112c94e003a162abcb16931f24b36b
#
_cell.length_a   1.000
_cell.length_b   1.000
_cell.length_c   1.000
_cell.angle_alpha   90.00
_cell.angle_beta   90.00
_cell.angle_gamma   90.00
#
_symmetry.space_group_name_H-M   'P 1'
#
loop_
_entity.id
_entity.type
_entity.pdbx_description
1 polymer ?
#
loop_
_entity_poly.entity_id
_entity_poly.type
_entity_poly.pdbx_seq_one_letter_code
_entity_poly.pdbx_strand_id
1 'polypeptide(L)' 'MQNEEYDYYDSLELIYENLKQYDFLLIHKSYLVNYRFVKIMSYDHVVLVDGTQIPISQAKREQIRKEFMKIEGR' A
#
# COMPACT_ATOMS: atom_id res chain seq x y z
N MET A 1 15.23 -3.85 -22.39
CA MET A 1 15.75 -3.26 -22.26
C MET A 1 15.38 -2.09 -21.63
N GLN A 2 15.42 -1.18 -22.08
CA GLN A 2 15.06 0.03 -21.50
C GLN A 2 13.79 -0.09 -20.74
N ASN A 3 13.06 -1.08 -21.00
CA ASN A 3 11.79 -1.26 -20.35
C ASN A 3 11.92 -1.88 -18.98
N GLU A 4 13.12 -2.18 -18.57
CA GLU A 4 13.29 -2.83 -17.30
C GLU A 4 12.80 -2.01 -16.14
N GLU A 5 13.17 -0.73 -16.11
CA GLU A 5 12.68 0.11 -15.05
C GLU A 5 11.19 0.24 -15.09
N TYR A 6 10.70 0.34 -16.30
CA TYR A 6 9.30 0.47 -16.50
C TYR A 6 8.58 -0.77 -16.01
N ASP A 7 9.11 -1.93 -16.33
CA ASP A 7 8.53 -3.19 -15.89
C ASP A 7 8.58 -3.32 -14.39
N TYR A 8 9.59 -2.74 -13.80
CA TYR A 8 9.74 -2.82 -12.36
C TYR A 8 8.56 -2.17 -11.65
N TYR A 9 8.16 -0.99 -12.09
CA TYR A 9 7.01 -0.33 -11.49
C TYR A 9 5.74 -1.09 -11.81
N ASP A 10 5.64 -1.57 -13.03
CA ASP A 10 4.48 -2.35 -13.42
C ASP A 10 4.38 -3.61 -12.58
N SER A 11 5.52 -4.19 -12.23
CA SER A 11 5.53 -5.41 -11.45
C SER A 11 4.89 -5.20 -10.08
N LEU A 12 5.19 -4.09 -9.44
CA LEU A 12 4.61 -3.85 -8.12
C LEU A 12 3.10 -3.66 -8.22
N GLU A 13 2.65 -2.97 -9.25
CA GLU A 13 1.22 -2.81 -9.44
C GLU A 13 0.54 -4.12 -9.75
N LEU A 14 1.20 -4.97 -10.53
CA LEU A 14 0.65 -6.27 -10.84
C LEU A 14 0.56 -7.13 -9.58
N ILE A 15 1.58 -7.06 -8.74
CA ILE A 15 1.56 -7.78 -7.49
C ILE A 15 0.41 -7.29 -6.62
N TYR A 16 0.21 -5.97 -6.58
CA TYR A 16 -0.90 -5.42 -5.82
C TYR A 16 -2.24 -5.92 -6.35
N GLU A 17 -2.39 -5.97 -7.67
CA GLU A 17 -3.64 -6.44 -8.24
C GLU A 17 -3.95 -7.86 -7.82
N ASN A 18 -2.92 -8.67 -7.67
CA ASN A 18 -3.10 -10.04 -7.24
C ASN A 18 -3.34 -10.17 -5.74
N LEU A 19 -2.80 -9.23 -4.96
CA LEU A 19 -2.83 -9.35 -3.52
C LEU A 19 -3.90 -8.49 -2.84
N LYS A 20 -4.53 -7.59 -3.58
CA LYS A 20 -5.47 -6.69 -2.93
C LYS A 20 -6.64 -7.43 -2.31
N GLN A 21 -6.95 -8.61 -2.81
CA GLN A 21 -8.01 -9.43 -2.22
C GLN A 21 -7.61 -10.00 -0.87
N TYR A 22 -6.32 -9.96 -0.57
CA TYR A 22 -5.80 -10.41 0.72
C TYR A 22 -5.51 -9.22 1.63
N ASP A 23 -6.14 -8.07 1.36
CA ASP A 23 -6.03 -6.88 2.22
C ASP A 23 -4.65 -6.26 2.18
N PHE A 24 -4.04 -6.24 1.01
CA PHE A 24 -2.81 -5.50 0.82
C PHE A 24 -3.12 -4.09 0.36
N LEU A 25 -2.28 -3.16 0.75
CA LEU A 25 -2.44 -1.75 0.39
C LEU A 25 -1.18 -1.27 -0.33
N LEU A 26 -1.37 -0.68 -1.49
CA LEU A 26 -0.26 -0.07 -2.22
C LEU A 26 -0.19 1.39 -1.80
N ILE A 27 0.53 1.65 -0.73
CA ILE A 27 0.53 2.98 -0.11
C ILE A 27 1.52 3.93 -0.77
N HIS A 28 2.45 3.38 -1.53
CA HIS A 28 3.45 4.19 -2.21
C HIS A 28 3.88 3.38 -3.42
N LYS A 29 4.38 4.05 -4.44
CA LYS A 29 4.80 3.32 -5.63
C LYS A 29 5.91 2.32 -5.33
N SER A 30 6.56 2.47 -4.19
CA SER A 30 7.64 1.57 -3.78
C SER A 30 7.29 0.69 -2.60
N TYR A 31 6.09 0.84 -2.02
CA TYR A 31 5.75 0.10 -0.81
C TYR A 31 4.39 -0.55 -0.91
N LEU A 32 4.34 -1.83 -0.61
CA LEU A 32 3.12 -2.60 -0.58
C LEU A 32 3.02 -3.20 0.83
N VAL A 33 1.92 -2.91 1.53
CA VAL A 33 1.79 -3.25 2.95
C VAL A 33 0.55 -4.10 3.16
N ASN A 34 0.68 -5.13 3.99
CA ASN A 34 -0.46 -5.95 4.37
C ASN A 34 -1.21 -5.26 5.51
N TYR A 35 -2.52 -5.14 5.36
CA TYR A 35 -3.35 -4.50 6.37
C TYR A 35 -3.15 -5.11 7.75
N ARG A 36 -2.95 -6.43 7.81
CA ARG A 36 -2.79 -7.11 9.08
C ARG A 36 -1.57 -6.67 9.86
N PHE A 37 -0.58 -6.14 9.15
CA PHE A 37 0.64 -5.69 9.81
C PHE A 37 0.59 -4.21 10.15
N VAL A 38 -0.51 -3.53 9.85
CA VAL A 38 -0.65 -2.12 10.15
C VAL A 38 -1.14 -1.97 11.60
N LYS A 39 -0.34 -1.30 12.42
CA LYS A 39 -0.71 -1.03 13.80
C LYS A 39 -1.48 0.26 13.90
N ILE A 40 -1.00 1.30 13.23
CA ILE A 40 -1.64 2.60 13.26
C ILE A 40 -1.74 3.12 11.84
N MET A 41 -2.92 3.59 11.47
CA MET A 41 -3.13 4.20 10.17
C MET A 41 -3.35 5.68 10.35
N SER A 42 -2.42 6.49 9.85
CA SER A 42 -2.56 7.93 9.87
C SER A 42 -2.83 8.40 8.44
N TYR A 43 -3.15 9.68 8.33
CA TYR A 43 -3.49 10.21 7.02
C TYR A 43 -2.29 10.19 6.06
N ASP A 44 -1.10 10.45 6.60
CA ASP A 44 0.09 10.60 5.76
C ASP A 44 1.10 9.48 5.94
N HIS A 45 0.85 8.53 6.82
CA HIS A 45 1.78 7.43 7.02
C HIS A 45 1.11 6.29 7.74
N VAL A 46 1.76 5.12 7.75
CA VAL A 46 1.30 3.97 8.52
C VAL A 46 2.42 3.53 9.43
N VAL A 47 2.05 2.98 10.58
CA VAL A 47 3.00 2.40 11.50
C VAL A 47 2.70 0.91 11.58
N LEU A 48 3.71 0.11 11.31
CA LEU A 48 3.55 -1.34 11.33
C LEU A 48 3.69 -1.87 12.75
N VAL A 49 3.32 -3.14 12.91
CA VAL A 49 3.35 -3.75 14.25
C VAL A 49 4.76 -3.80 14.83
N ASP A 50 5.78 -3.74 13.99
CA ASP A 50 7.16 -3.74 14.48
C ASP A 50 7.68 -2.33 14.71
N GLY A 51 6.84 -1.32 14.54
CA GLY A 51 7.25 0.05 14.78
C GLY A 51 7.73 0.80 13.55
N THR A 52 7.80 0.13 12.40
CA THR A 52 8.25 0.77 11.19
C THR A 52 7.23 1.78 10.69
N GLN A 53 7.69 2.98 10.35
CA GLN A 53 6.82 4.01 9.79
C GLN A 53 7.06 4.09 8.29
N ILE A 54 5.99 4.05 7.52
CA ILE A 54 6.08 4.14 6.06
C ILE A 54 5.17 5.27 5.59
N PRO A 55 5.71 6.22 4.83
CA PRO A 55 4.89 7.35 4.37
C PRO A 55 3.94 6.90 3.28
N ILE A 56 2.78 7.53 3.23
CA ILE A 56 1.81 7.30 2.17
C ILE A 56 1.98 8.41 1.15
N SER A 57 2.12 8.03 -0.11
CA SER A 57 2.25 8.99 -1.19
C SER A 57 1.07 9.96 -1.15
N GLN A 58 1.36 11.25 -1.31
CA GLN A 58 0.31 12.25 -1.25
C GLN A 58 -0.81 11.95 -2.24
N ALA A 59 -0.44 11.47 -3.41
CA ALA A 59 -1.43 11.18 -4.44
C ALA A 59 -2.31 9.99 -4.09
N LYS A 60 -1.88 9.16 -3.16
CA LYS A 60 -2.62 7.94 -2.81
C LYS A 60 -3.32 8.03 -1.47
N ARG A 61 -3.17 9.12 -0.75
CA ARG A 61 -3.70 9.19 0.62
C ARG A 61 -5.20 8.97 0.68
N GLU A 62 -5.92 9.62 -0.21
CA GLU A 62 -7.37 9.48 -0.19
C GLU A 62 -7.80 8.08 -0.58
N GLN A 63 -7.16 7.53 -1.59
CA GLN A 63 -7.48 6.19 -2.02
C GLN A 63 -7.20 5.16 -0.93
N ILE A 64 -6.05 5.29 -0.28
CA ILE A 64 -5.67 4.37 0.77
C ILE A 64 -6.64 4.47 1.94
N ARG A 65 -7.03 5.68 2.29
CA ARG A 65 -7.97 5.87 3.37
C ARG A 65 -9.28 5.15 3.07
N LYS A 66 -9.76 5.27 1.85
CA LYS A 66 -11.00 4.61 1.47
C LYS A 66 -10.86 3.09 1.52
N GLU A 67 -9.75 2.59 1.03
CA GLU A 67 -9.52 1.15 1.04
C GLU A 67 -9.39 0.62 2.46
N PHE A 68 -8.73 1.37 3.31
CA PHE A 68 -8.56 0.98 4.70
C PHE A 68 -9.93 0.89 5.39
N MET A 69 -10.76 1.89 5.19
CA MET A 69 -12.10 1.91 5.79
C MET A 69 -12.94 0.78 5.25
N LYS A 70 -12.75 0.45 3.97
CA LYS A 70 -13.49 -0.64 3.36
C LYS A 70 -13.13 -1.98 4.01
N ILE A 71 -11.85 -2.17 4.28
CA ILE A 71 -11.39 -3.39 4.93
C ILE A 71 -11.94 -3.46 6.34
N GLU A 72 -11.89 -2.34 7.05
CA GLU A 72 -12.38 -2.32 8.42
C GLU A 72 -13.88 -2.54 8.51
N GLY A 73 -14.59 -2.15 7.47
CA GLY A 73 -16.03 -2.31 7.46
C GLY A 73 -16.52 -3.70 7.15
N ARG A 74 -15.61 -4.61 6.84
CA ARG A 74 -16.01 -5.99 6.56
C ARG A 74 -16.32 -6.78 7.82
#